data_2412ba8a513246e7415a7777f4142609
#
_entry.id   2412ba8a513246e7415a7777f4142609
#
_cell.length_a   1.000
_cell.length_b   1.000
_cell.length_c   1.000
_cell.angle_alpha   90.00
_cell.angle_beta   90.00
_cell.angle_gamma   90.00
#
_symmetry.space_group_name_H-M   'P 1'
#
loop_
_entity.id
_entity.type
_entity.pdbx_description
1 polymer ?
#
loop_
_entity_poly.entity_id
_entity_poly.type
_entity_poly.pdbx_seq_one_letter_code
_entity_poly.pdbx_strand_id
1 'polypeptide(L)'
;MYRFCKGLRNCLQWKKSTFNLYNTPQMENVTLKRIAEVLGLSISTVSRALKNHPDISTATKKRVNEIAEFLDYEPNINAINLRAKSNRVLGLIVPTISGFFYDSFIAAVEEECRLNDYRLMILQSGNDPQIEINNLSICRQNRVSGLFVCLSINTNSMAAFDKFKEADIPLIFFDKVPDGENYNKVCIADMEAAKMAAAMLIEKKKKKILSLFGSKSLSISRRRLEAYNNVMLREQDVVIDVEHCSSTQEARNITKQYFSKKEKPDAVFCMSDEILIGVMKSLNEMKIDIPSKAGVISLSDGFLPSIYTPEITYIETSGYKLGKLAFTRMMNCMDNKNEPVELFTNSPFVSGGSL
;
A
#
# COMPACT_ATOMS: atom_id res chain seq x y z
N MET A 1 -31.64 -6.04 -56.75
CA MET A 1 -31.28 -4.87 -57.55
C MET A 1 -29.76 -4.76 -57.50
N TYR A 2 -29.06 -5.51 -58.20
CA TYR A 2 -28.48 -5.57 -59.57
C TYR A 2 -27.79 -4.26 -60.01
N ARG A 3 -26.49 -4.47 -60.36
CA ARG A 3 -25.60 -3.70 -61.21
C ARG A 3 -24.78 -2.62 -60.50
N PHE A 4 -23.47 -2.78 -60.41
CA PHE A 4 -22.35 -2.47 -61.30
C PHE A 4 -21.06 -2.76 -60.53
N CYS A 5 -20.19 -3.57 -60.97
CA CYS A 5 -18.98 -3.29 -61.72
C CYS A 5 -18.31 -4.58 -62.19
N LYS A 6 -18.39 -4.82 -63.51
CA LYS A 6 -17.42 -5.58 -64.25
C LYS A 6 -16.27 -4.66 -64.62
N GLY A 7 -15.06 -5.11 -64.39
CA GLY A 7 -13.87 -4.51 -65.00
C GLY A 7 -12.70 -4.43 -64.07
N LEU A 8 -11.86 -5.47 -64.09
CA LEU A 8 -10.42 -5.46 -63.98
C LEU A 8 -9.95 -6.89 -63.63
N ARG A 9 -10.14 -7.80 -64.62
CA ARG A 9 -9.23 -8.95 -64.72
C ARG A 9 -8.09 -8.50 -65.64
N ASN A 10 -6.91 -8.39 -65.06
CA ASN A 10 -5.59 -8.62 -65.59
C ASN A 10 -4.60 -7.72 -64.85
N CYS A 11 -3.90 -8.32 -63.98
CA CYS A 11 -2.45 -8.14 -63.73
C CYS A 11 -2.12 -8.68 -62.35
N LEU A 12 -1.33 -9.66 -62.37
CA LEU A 12 -0.27 -10.03 -61.45
C LEU A 12 -0.33 -11.51 -61.05
N GLN A 13 0.23 -12.31 -61.97
CA GLN A 13 0.94 -13.51 -61.59
C GLN A 13 2.07 -13.09 -60.64
N TRP A 14 1.84 -13.20 -59.34
CA TRP A 14 2.95 -13.22 -58.40
C TRP A 14 3.15 -14.67 -57.96
N LYS A 15 4.36 -15.14 -58.21
CA LYS A 15 4.90 -16.44 -57.83
C LYS A 15 4.59 -16.71 -56.36
N LYS A 16 4.03 -17.88 -56.10
CA LYS A 16 4.01 -18.51 -54.77
C LYS A 16 5.47 -18.77 -54.34
N SER A 17 6.09 -17.81 -53.67
CA SER A 17 7.21 -18.07 -52.78
C SER A 17 6.59 -18.34 -51.40
N THR A 18 6.83 -19.52 -50.89
CA THR A 18 6.51 -19.98 -49.55
C THR A 18 7.06 -18.97 -48.55
N PHE A 19 6.18 -18.07 -48.08
CA PHE A 19 6.47 -17.23 -46.93
C PHE A 19 6.37 -18.12 -45.70
N ASN A 20 7.52 -18.42 -45.12
CA ASN A 20 7.67 -19.13 -43.87
C ASN A 20 7.15 -18.22 -42.76
N LEU A 21 5.92 -18.45 -42.26
CA LEU A 21 5.19 -17.68 -41.28
C LEU A 21 5.76 -17.77 -39.85
N TYR A 22 6.99 -18.29 -39.67
CA TYR A 22 7.63 -18.47 -38.36
C TYR A 22 8.92 -17.66 -38.13
N ASN A 23 9.25 -16.71 -38.99
CA ASN A 23 10.30 -15.73 -38.70
C ASN A 23 9.64 -14.33 -38.53
N THR A 24 8.99 -14.08 -37.43
CA THR A 24 8.91 -12.72 -36.90
C THR A 24 10.35 -12.31 -36.59
N PRO A 25 10.89 -11.23 -37.21
CA PRO A 25 12.18 -10.70 -36.76
C PRO A 25 11.99 -10.34 -35.31
N GLN A 26 12.75 -10.97 -34.40
CA GLN A 26 12.93 -10.41 -33.06
C GLN A 26 13.31 -8.94 -33.28
N MET A 27 12.48 -8.01 -32.79
CA MET A 27 12.85 -6.61 -32.77
C MET A 27 14.11 -6.53 -31.91
N GLU A 28 15.28 -6.43 -32.57
CA GLU A 28 16.54 -6.21 -31.88
C GLU A 28 16.37 -4.92 -31.09
N ASN A 29 16.43 -5.04 -29.78
CA ASN A 29 16.41 -3.87 -28.90
C ASN A 29 17.49 -2.89 -29.36
N VAL A 30 17.07 -1.70 -29.78
CA VAL A 30 17.99 -0.67 -30.20
C VAL A 30 18.97 -0.37 -29.06
N THR A 31 20.25 -0.42 -29.34
CA THR A 31 21.30 -0.23 -28.34
C THR A 31 22.06 1.08 -28.55
N LEU A 32 22.71 1.59 -27.48
CA LEU A 32 23.64 2.73 -27.58
C LEU A 32 24.69 2.51 -28.69
N LYS A 33 25.09 1.26 -28.89
CA LYS A 33 26.04 0.89 -29.96
C LYS A 33 25.46 1.18 -31.33
N ARG A 34 24.20 0.86 -31.56
CA ARG A 34 23.53 1.12 -32.86
C ARG A 34 23.42 2.62 -33.16
N ILE A 35 23.06 3.44 -32.14
CA ILE A 35 23.04 4.92 -32.30
C ILE A 35 24.45 5.45 -32.60
N ALA A 36 25.47 4.93 -31.93
CA ALA A 36 26.87 5.30 -32.15
C ALA A 36 27.32 5.00 -33.55
N GLU A 37 26.99 3.81 -34.08
CA GLU A 37 27.29 3.38 -35.47
C GLU A 37 26.62 4.30 -36.50
N VAL A 38 25.31 4.60 -36.33
CA VAL A 38 24.56 5.47 -37.25
C VAL A 38 25.13 6.90 -37.30
N LEU A 39 25.60 7.42 -36.18
CA LEU A 39 26.12 8.78 -36.08
C LEU A 39 27.62 8.91 -36.29
N GLY A 40 28.36 7.81 -36.37
CA GLY A 40 29.82 7.80 -36.43
C GLY A 40 30.47 8.33 -35.15
N LEU A 41 29.85 8.12 -33.99
CA LEU A 41 30.30 8.60 -32.70
C LEU A 41 30.71 7.44 -31.78
N SER A 42 31.49 7.74 -30.73
CA SER A 42 31.76 6.73 -29.71
C SER A 42 30.52 6.48 -28.83
N ILE A 43 30.38 5.25 -28.31
CA ILE A 43 29.30 4.88 -27.37
C ILE A 43 29.31 5.82 -26.14
N SER A 44 30.50 6.23 -25.66
CA SER A 44 30.63 7.17 -24.54
C SER A 44 30.11 8.56 -24.89
N THR A 45 30.34 9.04 -26.12
CA THR A 45 29.82 10.34 -26.59
C THR A 45 28.31 10.32 -26.67
N VAL A 46 27.70 9.26 -27.25
CA VAL A 46 26.25 9.06 -27.29
C VAL A 46 25.65 9.01 -25.90
N SER A 47 26.21 8.22 -24.99
CA SER A 47 25.75 8.12 -23.61
C SER A 47 25.82 9.46 -22.86
N ARG A 48 26.87 10.26 -23.06
CA ARG A 48 26.99 11.60 -22.46
C ARG A 48 26.01 12.61 -23.09
N ALA A 49 25.78 12.52 -24.40
CA ALA A 49 24.83 13.36 -25.09
C ALA A 49 23.39 13.14 -24.59
N LEU A 50 22.95 11.89 -24.46
CA LEU A 50 21.63 11.52 -23.93
C LEU A 50 21.44 11.96 -22.47
N LYS A 51 22.53 12.02 -21.69
CA LYS A 51 22.53 12.53 -20.29
C LYS A 51 22.69 14.04 -20.19
N ASN A 52 22.66 14.76 -21.30
CA ASN A 52 22.84 16.22 -21.35
C ASN A 52 24.16 16.73 -20.73
N HIS A 53 25.22 15.91 -20.78
CA HIS A 53 26.52 16.26 -20.18
C HIS A 53 27.08 17.58 -20.74
N PRO A 54 27.69 18.46 -19.92
CA PRO A 54 28.18 19.77 -20.37
C PRO A 54 29.31 19.69 -21.44
N ASP A 55 30.13 18.64 -21.42
CA ASP A 55 31.24 18.43 -22.38
C ASP A 55 30.77 18.14 -23.81
N ILE A 56 29.48 17.91 -24.05
CA ILE A 56 28.95 17.60 -25.38
C ILE A 56 28.26 18.83 -25.95
N SER A 57 28.63 19.18 -27.18
CA SER A 57 28.06 20.36 -27.89
C SER A 57 26.54 20.21 -28.08
N THR A 58 25.83 21.33 -28.06
CA THR A 58 24.38 21.36 -28.26
C THR A 58 23.96 20.74 -29.60
N ALA A 59 24.77 20.93 -30.65
CA ALA A 59 24.54 20.32 -31.96
C ALA A 59 24.65 18.79 -31.93
N THR A 60 25.63 18.24 -31.21
CA THR A 60 25.77 16.79 -31.05
C THR A 60 24.66 16.20 -30.22
N LYS A 61 24.26 16.87 -29.12
CA LYS A 61 23.11 16.46 -28.29
C LYS A 61 21.83 16.37 -29.13
N LYS A 62 21.56 17.40 -29.94
CA LYS A 62 20.37 17.44 -30.80
C LYS A 62 20.35 16.26 -31.78
N ARG A 63 21.45 16.01 -32.48
CA ARG A 63 21.55 14.88 -33.45
C ARG A 63 21.37 13.54 -32.77
N VAL A 64 21.93 13.34 -31.56
CA VAL A 64 21.81 12.08 -30.83
C VAL A 64 20.38 11.87 -30.37
N ASN A 65 19.69 12.89 -29.88
CA ASN A 65 18.30 12.78 -29.45
C ASN A 65 17.36 12.51 -30.63
N GLU A 66 17.55 13.18 -31.77
CA GLU A 66 16.75 12.93 -32.99
C GLU A 66 16.88 11.49 -33.48
N ILE A 67 18.09 10.91 -33.47
CA ILE A 67 18.28 9.51 -33.86
C ILE A 67 17.78 8.54 -32.81
N ALA A 68 17.91 8.84 -31.52
CA ALA A 68 17.37 8.02 -30.45
C ALA A 68 15.82 7.96 -30.52
N GLU A 69 15.17 9.10 -30.77
CA GLU A 69 13.72 9.17 -30.99
C GLU A 69 13.29 8.41 -32.26
N PHE A 70 14.01 8.63 -33.39
CA PHE A 70 13.70 7.95 -34.64
C PHE A 70 13.82 6.43 -34.56
N LEU A 71 14.77 5.94 -33.77
CA LEU A 71 15.01 4.50 -33.58
C LEU A 71 14.19 3.91 -32.43
N ASP A 72 13.34 4.71 -31.76
CA ASP A 72 12.58 4.29 -30.57
C ASP A 72 13.50 3.68 -29.49
N TYR A 73 14.63 4.36 -29.24
CA TYR A 73 15.63 3.88 -28.29
C TYR A 73 15.19 4.12 -26.86
N GLU A 74 14.95 3.04 -26.14
CA GLU A 74 14.77 3.07 -24.69
C GLU A 74 16.08 2.75 -23.95
N PRO A 75 16.53 3.59 -23.02
CA PRO A 75 17.69 3.30 -22.20
C PRO A 75 17.52 1.99 -21.41
N ASN A 76 18.43 1.05 -21.55
CA ASN A 76 18.41 -0.16 -20.73
C ASN A 76 18.75 0.20 -19.26
N ILE A 77 17.69 0.30 -18.44
CA ILE A 77 17.77 0.70 -17.05
C ILE A 77 18.64 -0.27 -16.24
N ASN A 78 18.61 -1.55 -16.53
CA ASN A 78 19.45 -2.55 -15.86
C ASN A 78 20.95 -2.29 -16.11
N ALA A 79 21.32 -1.89 -17.34
CA ALA A 79 22.68 -1.53 -17.68
C ALA A 79 23.12 -0.20 -17.02
N ILE A 80 22.18 0.74 -16.86
CA ILE A 80 22.42 2.03 -16.16
C ILE A 80 22.61 1.78 -14.67
N ASN A 81 21.73 1.01 -14.05
CA ASN A 81 21.77 0.67 -12.62
C ASN A 81 23.02 -0.12 -12.25
N LEU A 82 23.50 -1.05 -13.11
CA LEU A 82 24.76 -1.77 -12.94
C LEU A 82 25.96 -0.82 -12.87
N ARG A 83 25.96 0.26 -13.66
CA ARG A 83 27.04 1.27 -13.66
C ARG A 83 26.94 2.25 -12.49
N ALA A 84 25.71 2.59 -12.09
CA ALA A 84 25.46 3.54 -11.01
C ALA A 84 25.59 2.93 -9.60
N LYS A 85 25.75 1.60 -9.46
CA LYS A 85 25.71 0.83 -8.19
C LYS A 85 24.45 1.11 -7.34
N SER A 86 23.43 1.74 -7.89
CA SER A 86 22.19 2.15 -7.21
C SER A 86 21.01 1.73 -8.08
N ASN A 87 20.20 0.84 -7.57
CA ASN A 87 18.92 0.49 -8.18
C ASN A 87 17.85 1.33 -7.47
N ARG A 88 17.34 2.37 -8.13
CA ARG A 88 16.28 3.24 -7.56
C ARG A 88 14.93 2.52 -7.49
N VAL A 89 14.91 1.33 -6.89
CA VAL A 89 13.72 0.53 -6.65
C VAL A 89 13.58 0.31 -5.15
N LEU A 90 12.45 0.69 -4.59
CA LEU A 90 12.04 0.33 -3.24
C LEU A 90 11.09 -0.86 -3.32
N GLY A 91 11.25 -1.80 -2.40
CA GLY A 91 10.33 -2.92 -2.22
C GLY A 91 9.24 -2.57 -1.20
N LEU A 92 8.06 -3.15 -1.38
CA LEU A 92 6.97 -3.09 -0.41
C LEU A 92 6.33 -4.47 -0.32
N ILE A 93 6.34 -5.06 0.87
CA ILE A 93 5.65 -6.33 1.19
C ILE A 93 4.47 -6.02 2.08
N VAL A 94 3.26 -6.38 1.60
CA VAL A 94 1.99 -6.20 2.31
C VAL A 94 1.22 -7.51 2.37
N PRO A 95 0.35 -7.71 3.37
CA PRO A 95 -0.54 -8.87 3.39
C PRO A 95 -1.48 -8.93 2.18
N THR A 96 -2.01 -7.78 1.79
CA THR A 96 -2.92 -7.61 0.64
C THR A 96 -2.78 -6.21 0.07
N ILE A 97 -2.99 -6.06 -1.22
CA ILE A 97 -3.10 -4.75 -1.88
C ILE A 97 -4.54 -4.22 -1.88
N SER A 98 -5.50 -5.06 -1.51
CA SER A 98 -6.92 -4.69 -1.40
C SER A 98 -7.28 -4.47 0.06
N GLY A 99 -7.80 -3.30 0.37
CA GLY A 99 -8.20 -2.94 1.73
C GLY A 99 -7.89 -1.46 1.98
N PHE A 100 -8.80 -0.75 2.62
CA PHE A 100 -8.79 0.72 2.74
C PHE A 100 -7.49 1.28 3.29
N PHE A 101 -6.91 0.62 4.28
CA PHE A 101 -5.66 1.06 4.92
C PHE A 101 -4.43 0.80 4.04
N TYR A 102 -4.33 -0.40 3.44
CA TYR A 102 -3.15 -0.75 2.65
C TYR A 102 -3.11 -0.03 1.30
N ASP A 103 -4.25 0.18 0.65
CA ASP A 103 -4.31 0.91 -0.62
C ASP A 103 -3.91 2.38 -0.42
N SER A 104 -4.34 3.04 0.66
CA SER A 104 -3.93 4.41 0.96
C SER A 104 -2.45 4.51 1.35
N PHE A 105 -1.90 3.52 2.08
CA PHE A 105 -0.47 3.43 2.37
C PHE A 105 0.35 3.26 1.08
N ILE A 106 -0.07 2.33 0.21
CA ILE A 106 0.58 2.07 -1.09
C ILE A 106 0.57 3.33 -1.95
N ALA A 107 -0.58 4.02 -2.03
CA ALA A 107 -0.71 5.26 -2.79
C ALA A 107 0.27 6.33 -2.30
N ALA A 108 0.41 6.50 -0.99
CA ALA A 108 1.33 7.47 -0.41
C ALA A 108 2.80 7.13 -0.70
N VAL A 109 3.18 5.86 -0.54
CA VAL A 109 4.57 5.44 -0.81
C VAL A 109 4.89 5.51 -2.29
N GLU A 110 3.95 5.16 -3.19
CA GLU A 110 4.12 5.29 -4.65
C GLU A 110 4.32 6.74 -5.05
N GLU A 111 3.46 7.63 -4.56
CA GLU A 111 3.56 9.07 -4.84
C GLU A 111 4.94 9.61 -4.42
N GLU A 112 5.41 9.28 -3.21
CA GLU A 112 6.73 9.70 -2.74
C GLU A 112 7.85 9.08 -3.57
N CYS A 113 7.74 7.81 -3.95
CA CYS A 113 8.69 7.17 -4.84
C CYS A 113 8.81 7.93 -6.17
N ARG A 114 7.69 8.24 -6.79
CA ARG A 114 7.62 8.97 -8.06
C ARG A 114 8.19 10.38 -7.96
N LEU A 115 7.90 11.11 -6.87
CA LEU A 115 8.42 12.46 -6.63
C LEU A 115 9.95 12.48 -6.40
N ASN A 116 10.53 11.36 -5.95
CA ASN A 116 11.96 11.25 -5.64
C ASN A 116 12.73 10.36 -6.63
N ASP A 117 12.19 10.11 -7.83
CA ASP A 117 12.78 9.26 -8.88
C ASP A 117 13.04 7.81 -8.46
N TYR A 118 12.26 7.27 -7.53
CA TYR A 118 12.24 5.85 -7.18
C TYR A 118 11.09 5.14 -7.90
N ARG A 119 11.20 3.82 -7.99
CA ARG A 119 10.13 2.92 -8.42
C ARG A 119 9.72 2.06 -7.25
N LEU A 120 8.45 1.73 -7.16
CA LEU A 120 7.92 0.86 -6.12
C LEU A 120 7.63 -0.52 -6.69
N MET A 121 8.20 -1.56 -6.09
CA MET A 121 7.89 -2.96 -6.36
C MET A 121 7.01 -3.50 -5.23
N ILE A 122 5.77 -3.85 -5.53
CA ILE A 122 4.77 -4.28 -4.55
C ILE A 122 4.61 -5.80 -4.63
N LEU A 123 4.70 -6.49 -3.49
CA LEU A 123 4.54 -7.93 -3.35
C LEU A 123 3.52 -8.23 -2.24
N GLN A 124 2.64 -9.19 -2.47
CA GLN A 124 1.67 -9.65 -1.47
C GLN A 124 2.16 -10.92 -0.78
N SER A 125 2.02 -10.98 0.55
CA SER A 125 2.31 -12.18 1.33
C SER A 125 1.08 -13.05 1.58
N GLY A 126 -0.13 -12.51 1.46
CA GLY A 126 -1.37 -13.21 1.81
C GLY A 126 -1.45 -13.59 3.30
N ASN A 127 -0.66 -12.94 4.16
CA ASN A 127 -0.43 -13.34 5.57
C ASN A 127 0.25 -14.72 5.73
N ASP A 128 0.88 -15.25 4.68
CA ASP A 128 1.64 -16.49 4.70
C ASP A 128 3.13 -16.20 4.89
N PRO A 129 3.76 -16.66 6.00
CA PRO A 129 5.18 -16.43 6.25
C PRO A 129 6.11 -17.04 5.20
N GLN A 130 5.69 -18.13 4.53
CA GLN A 130 6.52 -18.73 3.48
C GLN A 130 6.53 -17.90 2.21
N ILE A 131 5.37 -17.33 1.83
CA ILE A 131 5.27 -16.38 0.72
C ILE A 131 6.05 -15.10 1.05
N GLU A 132 5.98 -14.63 2.31
CA GLU A 132 6.75 -13.49 2.80
C GLU A 132 8.27 -13.71 2.63
N ILE A 133 8.79 -14.88 3.04
CA ILE A 133 10.20 -15.26 2.84
C ILE A 133 10.57 -15.29 1.35
N ASN A 134 9.70 -15.82 0.49
CA ASN A 134 9.93 -15.82 -0.95
C ASN A 134 9.98 -14.40 -1.52
N ASN A 135 9.07 -13.52 -1.07
CA ASN A 135 9.04 -12.11 -1.45
C ASN A 135 10.32 -11.37 -1.03
N LEU A 136 10.84 -11.64 0.17
CA LEU A 136 12.15 -11.13 0.60
C LEU A 136 13.27 -11.56 -0.33
N SER A 137 13.26 -12.82 -0.78
CA SER A 137 14.24 -13.33 -1.76
C SER A 137 14.12 -12.59 -3.10
N ILE A 138 12.90 -12.37 -3.60
CA ILE A 138 12.63 -11.60 -4.82
C ILE A 138 13.18 -10.17 -4.69
N CYS A 139 12.92 -9.48 -3.57
CA CYS A 139 13.44 -8.14 -3.31
C CYS A 139 14.97 -8.09 -3.37
N ARG A 140 15.66 -9.06 -2.75
CA ARG A 140 17.12 -9.15 -2.77
C ARG A 140 17.67 -9.42 -4.18
N GLN A 141 17.04 -10.35 -4.92
CA GLN A 141 17.43 -10.66 -6.31
C GLN A 141 17.29 -9.44 -7.22
N ASN A 142 16.25 -8.62 -7.00
CA ASN A 142 16.03 -7.37 -7.72
C ASN A 142 16.87 -6.20 -7.16
N ARG A 143 17.69 -6.43 -6.13
CA ARG A 143 18.60 -5.43 -5.53
C ARG A 143 17.86 -4.15 -5.16
N VAL A 144 16.74 -4.28 -4.44
CA VAL A 144 16.01 -3.10 -3.95
C VAL A 144 16.92 -2.24 -3.07
N SER A 145 16.79 -0.93 -3.15
CA SER A 145 17.57 0.03 -2.36
C SER A 145 17.08 0.16 -0.92
N GLY A 146 15.85 -0.27 -0.65
CA GLY A 146 15.21 -0.28 0.66
C GLY A 146 13.92 -1.08 0.61
N LEU A 147 13.38 -1.47 1.76
CA LEU A 147 12.21 -2.33 1.83
C LEU A 147 11.26 -1.88 2.95
N PHE A 148 9.99 -1.70 2.60
CA PHE A 148 8.88 -1.55 3.54
C PHE A 148 8.22 -2.91 3.76
N VAL A 149 7.89 -3.25 5.01
CA VAL A 149 7.30 -4.54 5.36
C VAL A 149 6.18 -4.39 6.37
N CYS A 150 5.01 -4.88 6.03
CA CYS A 150 3.99 -5.24 6.99
C CYS A 150 4.05 -6.75 7.21
N LEU A 151 4.38 -7.18 8.44
CA LEU A 151 4.59 -8.60 8.76
C LEU A 151 3.33 -9.44 8.54
N SER A 152 3.52 -10.67 8.10
CA SER A 152 2.48 -11.69 8.13
C SER A 152 2.11 -12.06 9.57
N ILE A 153 0.85 -12.46 9.81
CA ILE A 153 0.32 -12.68 11.16
C ILE A 153 1.12 -13.73 11.96
N ASN A 154 1.65 -14.73 11.27
CA ASN A 154 2.34 -15.88 11.87
C ASN A 154 3.85 -15.84 11.64
N THR A 155 4.44 -14.70 11.33
CA THR A 155 5.89 -14.58 11.19
C THR A 155 6.56 -14.72 12.55
N ASN A 156 7.30 -15.83 12.72
CA ASN A 156 7.93 -16.21 13.99
C ASN A 156 9.46 -16.06 13.99
N SER A 157 10.07 -15.71 12.86
CA SER A 157 11.52 -15.58 12.73
C SER A 157 11.90 -14.37 11.92
N MET A 158 12.86 -13.61 12.43
CA MET A 158 13.40 -12.42 11.76
C MET A 158 14.65 -12.71 10.92
N ALA A 159 15.16 -13.94 10.91
CA ALA A 159 16.42 -14.31 10.25
C ALA A 159 16.47 -13.98 8.73
N ALA A 160 15.32 -14.03 8.04
CA ALA A 160 15.24 -13.66 6.62
C ALA A 160 15.37 -12.15 6.41
N PHE A 161 14.88 -11.35 7.37
CA PHE A 161 14.96 -9.88 7.36
C PHE A 161 16.36 -9.39 7.75
N ASP A 162 17.04 -10.07 8.68
CA ASP A 162 18.40 -9.70 9.13
C ASP A 162 19.39 -9.73 7.97
N LYS A 163 19.17 -10.55 6.93
CA LYS A 163 19.98 -10.55 5.71
C LYS A 163 19.96 -9.23 4.93
N PHE A 164 18.92 -8.41 5.08
CA PHE A 164 18.87 -7.06 4.50
C PHE A 164 19.74 -6.11 5.32
N LYS A 165 19.72 -6.22 6.65
CA LYS A 165 20.57 -5.46 7.55
C LYS A 165 22.06 -5.78 7.32
N GLU A 166 22.41 -7.06 7.15
CA GLU A 166 23.77 -7.51 6.80
C GLU A 166 24.22 -6.95 5.43
N ALA A 167 23.29 -6.71 4.51
CA ALA A 167 23.55 -6.14 3.17
C ALA A 167 23.47 -4.61 3.14
N ASP A 168 23.37 -3.93 4.30
CA ASP A 168 23.17 -2.48 4.41
C ASP A 168 21.93 -1.97 3.65
N ILE A 169 20.88 -2.79 3.50
CA ILE A 169 19.60 -2.42 2.87
C ILE A 169 18.62 -2.00 3.97
N PRO A 170 18.16 -0.72 4.01
CA PRO A 170 17.23 -0.26 5.02
C PRO A 170 15.91 -1.03 4.99
N LEU A 171 15.44 -1.41 6.18
CA LEU A 171 14.13 -2.02 6.43
C LEU A 171 13.29 -1.08 7.27
N ILE A 172 12.07 -0.80 6.82
CA ILE A 172 11.05 -0.08 7.60
C ILE A 172 9.85 -0.98 7.77
N PHE A 173 9.58 -1.39 8.99
CA PHE A 173 8.37 -2.12 9.33
C PHE A 173 7.22 -1.15 9.61
N PHE A 174 6.00 -1.52 9.21
CA PHE A 174 4.82 -0.71 9.44
C PHE A 174 3.59 -1.55 9.77
N ASP A 175 2.61 -0.98 10.44
CA ASP A 175 1.35 -1.61 10.88
C ASP A 175 1.60 -2.83 11.77
N LYS A 176 1.87 -4.00 11.19
CA LYS A 176 2.30 -5.20 11.91
C LYS A 176 3.82 -5.24 11.94
N VAL A 177 4.37 -4.97 13.10
CA VAL A 177 5.81 -4.78 13.29
C VAL A 177 6.38 -5.83 14.23
N PRO A 178 7.69 -6.14 14.14
CA PRO A 178 8.34 -7.06 15.05
C PRO A 178 8.45 -6.48 16.47
N ASP A 179 8.54 -7.35 17.45
CA ASP A 179 8.86 -6.97 18.81
C ASP A 179 10.34 -6.52 18.94
N GLY A 180 10.65 -5.79 20.03
CA GLY A 180 12.00 -5.29 20.32
C GLY A 180 12.35 -3.97 19.61
N GLU A 181 13.54 -3.43 19.88
CA GLU A 181 13.97 -2.07 19.47
C GLU A 181 14.96 -2.09 18.29
N ASN A 182 15.31 -3.26 17.74
CA ASN A 182 16.38 -3.40 16.76
C ASN A 182 15.97 -3.09 15.31
N TYR A 183 14.74 -2.65 15.08
CA TYR A 183 14.20 -2.39 13.75
C TYR A 183 13.54 -1.01 13.68
N ASN A 184 13.64 -0.37 12.49
CA ASN A 184 12.86 0.82 12.23
C ASN A 184 11.38 0.46 12.07
N LYS A 185 10.53 1.13 12.81
CA LYS A 185 9.09 0.91 12.83
C LYS A 185 8.36 2.22 12.62
N VAL A 186 7.29 2.16 11.86
CA VAL A 186 6.37 3.27 11.67
C VAL A 186 4.95 2.76 11.91
N CYS A 187 4.31 3.26 12.94
CA CYS A 187 3.05 2.75 13.46
C CYS A 187 1.98 3.84 13.53
N ILE A 188 0.73 3.44 13.55
CA ILE A 188 -0.36 4.29 14.01
C ILE A 188 -0.25 4.43 15.54
N ALA A 189 -0.68 5.55 16.10
CA ALA A 189 -0.82 5.74 17.54
C ALA A 189 -2.02 4.94 18.09
N ASP A 190 -1.98 3.63 17.94
CA ASP A 190 -3.09 2.69 18.16
C ASP A 190 -3.71 2.78 19.54
N MET A 191 -2.87 2.89 20.58
CA MET A 191 -3.33 2.97 21.96
C MET A 191 -4.06 4.29 22.21
N GLU A 192 -3.53 5.39 21.68
CA GLU A 192 -4.14 6.70 21.84
C GLU A 192 -5.45 6.81 21.06
N ALA A 193 -5.50 6.25 19.85
CA ALA A 193 -6.72 6.17 19.04
C ALA A 193 -7.83 5.39 19.79
N ALA A 194 -7.50 4.24 20.36
CA ALA A 194 -8.47 3.44 21.11
C ALA A 194 -8.94 4.12 22.41
N LYS A 195 -8.03 4.77 23.16
CA LYS A 195 -8.38 5.56 24.35
C LYS A 195 -9.32 6.71 23.98
N MET A 196 -9.04 7.41 22.89
CA MET A 196 -9.85 8.54 22.44
C MET A 196 -11.26 8.09 22.05
N ALA A 197 -11.39 6.97 21.32
CA ALA A 197 -12.69 6.40 20.98
C ALA A 197 -13.50 6.03 22.24
N ALA A 198 -12.85 5.41 23.22
CA ALA A 198 -13.47 5.09 24.52
C ALA A 198 -13.95 6.35 25.26
N ALA A 199 -13.11 7.37 25.35
CA ALA A 199 -13.43 8.64 26.00
C ALA A 199 -14.64 9.34 25.34
N MET A 200 -14.71 9.32 23.99
CA MET A 200 -15.85 9.89 23.27
C MET A 200 -17.17 9.17 23.57
N LEU A 201 -17.15 7.84 23.68
CA LEU A 201 -18.35 7.08 24.05
C LEU A 201 -18.86 7.47 25.46
N ILE A 202 -17.95 7.67 26.42
CA ILE A 202 -18.25 8.11 27.77
C ILE A 202 -18.80 9.56 27.73
N GLU A 203 -18.14 10.47 27.05
CA GLU A 203 -18.58 11.87 26.89
C GLU A 203 -19.99 11.96 26.30
N LYS A 204 -20.30 11.09 25.32
CA LYS A 204 -21.63 10.97 24.73
C LYS A 204 -22.62 10.16 25.58
N LYS A 205 -22.24 9.83 26.83
CA LYS A 205 -23.08 9.17 27.84
C LYS A 205 -23.67 7.83 27.37
N LYS A 206 -22.92 7.10 26.54
CA LYS A 206 -23.34 5.75 26.09
C LYS A 206 -23.21 4.78 27.27
N LYS A 207 -24.19 3.89 27.43
CA LYS A 207 -24.31 3.03 28.61
C LYS A 207 -24.13 1.54 28.30
N LYS A 208 -24.54 1.11 27.12
CA LYS A 208 -24.41 -0.29 26.69
C LYS A 208 -23.73 -0.38 25.33
N ILE A 209 -22.45 -0.70 25.34
CA ILE A 209 -21.60 -0.58 24.17
C ILE A 209 -21.22 -1.96 23.65
N LEU A 210 -21.52 -2.24 22.37
CA LEU A 210 -20.95 -3.36 21.65
C LEU A 210 -19.60 -2.95 21.03
N SER A 211 -18.52 -3.54 21.49
CA SER A 211 -17.16 -3.21 21.05
C SER A 211 -16.59 -4.34 20.20
N LEU A 212 -16.43 -4.10 18.90
CA LEU A 212 -15.95 -5.08 17.95
C LEU A 212 -14.46 -4.87 17.63
N PHE A 213 -13.67 -5.87 18.00
CA PHE A 213 -12.23 -5.93 17.77
C PHE A 213 -11.88 -6.98 16.73
N GLY A 214 -10.70 -6.86 16.11
CA GLY A 214 -10.14 -7.86 15.23
C GLY A 214 -9.70 -9.12 15.97
N SER A 215 -9.12 -10.09 15.24
CA SER A 215 -8.64 -11.35 15.82
C SER A 215 -7.74 -11.12 17.05
N LYS A 216 -7.92 -11.93 18.09
CA LYS A 216 -7.09 -11.94 19.32
C LYS A 216 -5.61 -12.26 19.05
N SER A 217 -5.31 -12.94 17.94
CA SER A 217 -3.94 -13.26 17.55
C SER A 217 -3.12 -12.04 17.11
N LEU A 218 -3.79 -10.97 16.67
CA LEU A 218 -3.15 -9.75 16.21
C LEU A 218 -2.67 -8.88 17.38
N SER A 219 -1.41 -8.50 17.39
CA SER A 219 -0.83 -7.59 18.40
C SER A 219 -1.55 -6.25 18.44
N ILE A 220 -1.92 -5.71 17.28
CA ILE A 220 -2.69 -4.47 17.15
C ILE A 220 -4.06 -4.56 17.83
N SER A 221 -4.78 -5.70 17.69
CA SER A 221 -6.07 -5.90 18.34
C SER A 221 -5.93 -5.95 19.87
N ARG A 222 -4.90 -6.62 20.37
CA ARG A 222 -4.63 -6.69 21.82
C ARG A 222 -4.28 -5.33 22.40
N ARG A 223 -3.38 -4.57 21.77
CA ARG A 223 -2.98 -3.23 22.23
C ARG A 223 -4.14 -2.25 22.21
N ARG A 224 -4.95 -2.24 21.16
CA ARG A 224 -6.15 -1.40 21.08
C ARG A 224 -7.18 -1.76 22.15
N LEU A 225 -7.43 -3.07 22.35
CA LEU A 225 -8.38 -3.54 23.38
C LEU A 225 -7.90 -3.19 24.77
N GLU A 226 -6.63 -3.39 25.10
CA GLU A 226 -6.06 -3.02 26.39
C GLU A 226 -6.21 -1.53 26.66
N ALA A 227 -5.83 -0.69 25.70
CA ALA A 227 -5.94 0.76 25.84
C ALA A 227 -7.39 1.24 25.98
N TYR A 228 -8.31 0.64 25.21
CA TYR A 228 -9.75 0.89 25.30
C TYR A 228 -10.31 0.51 26.68
N ASN A 229 -10.00 -0.69 27.16
CA ASN A 229 -10.44 -1.18 28.46
C ASN A 229 -9.90 -0.33 29.61
N ASN A 230 -8.67 0.17 29.54
CA ASN A 230 -8.07 1.03 30.55
C ASN A 230 -8.86 2.33 30.78
N VAL A 231 -9.63 2.79 29.79
CA VAL A 231 -10.54 3.94 29.92
C VAL A 231 -11.91 3.47 30.37
N MET A 232 -12.50 2.48 29.70
CA MET A 232 -13.88 2.04 29.91
C MET A 232 -14.13 1.41 31.29
N LEU A 233 -13.16 0.63 31.82
CA LEU A 233 -13.31 -0.04 33.13
C LEU A 233 -13.30 0.91 34.33
N ARG A 234 -13.00 2.19 34.12
CA ARG A 234 -13.10 3.23 35.18
C ARG A 234 -14.54 3.72 35.38
N GLU A 235 -15.42 3.46 34.44
CA GLU A 235 -16.81 3.89 34.42
C GLU A 235 -17.71 2.78 34.99
N GLN A 236 -18.28 3.00 36.19
CA GLN A 236 -19.10 1.98 36.88
C GLN A 236 -20.47 1.76 36.22
N ASP A 237 -20.97 2.75 35.49
CA ASP A 237 -22.31 2.74 34.90
C ASP A 237 -22.35 2.34 33.44
N VAL A 238 -21.23 1.81 32.87
CA VAL A 238 -21.11 1.44 31.47
C VAL A 238 -20.95 -0.07 31.37
N VAL A 239 -21.81 -0.70 30.57
CA VAL A 239 -21.72 -2.13 30.22
C VAL A 239 -21.07 -2.27 28.85
N ILE A 240 -20.02 -3.05 28.78
CA ILE A 240 -19.27 -3.27 27.55
C ILE A 240 -19.36 -4.74 27.16
N ASP A 241 -19.90 -5.02 26.01
CA ASP A 241 -19.83 -6.32 25.36
C ASP A 241 -18.67 -6.31 24.35
N VAL A 242 -17.59 -7.05 24.63
CA VAL A 242 -16.41 -7.14 23.74
C VAL A 242 -16.49 -8.43 22.92
N GLU A 243 -16.51 -8.24 21.60
CA GLU A 243 -16.52 -9.36 20.64
C GLU A 243 -15.36 -9.24 19.65
N HIS A 244 -14.95 -10.37 19.12
CA HIS A 244 -13.86 -10.45 18.12
C HIS A 244 -14.40 -10.97 16.80
N CYS A 245 -13.97 -10.36 15.72
CA CYS A 245 -14.34 -10.77 14.37
C CYS A 245 -13.15 -10.62 13.40
N SER A 246 -13.08 -11.53 12.44
CA SER A 246 -12.01 -11.60 11.46
C SER A 246 -12.48 -11.21 10.05
N SER A 247 -13.75 -10.88 9.90
CA SER A 247 -14.35 -10.52 8.61
C SER A 247 -15.56 -9.61 8.76
N THR A 248 -15.86 -8.87 7.70
CA THR A 248 -17.09 -8.08 7.56
C THR A 248 -18.35 -8.91 7.83
N GLN A 249 -18.37 -10.18 7.39
CA GLN A 249 -19.54 -11.04 7.57
C GLN A 249 -19.72 -11.44 9.04
N GLU A 250 -18.64 -11.72 9.76
CA GLU A 250 -18.70 -12.00 11.21
C GLU A 250 -19.16 -10.77 11.98
N ALA A 251 -18.62 -9.58 11.68
CA ALA A 251 -19.05 -8.32 12.30
C ALA A 251 -20.55 -8.07 12.09
N ARG A 252 -21.06 -8.32 10.86
CA ARG A 252 -22.50 -8.24 10.57
C ARG A 252 -23.32 -9.21 11.39
N ASN A 253 -22.90 -10.48 11.49
CA ASN A 253 -23.64 -11.51 12.23
C ASN A 253 -23.70 -11.20 13.73
N ILE A 254 -22.57 -10.81 14.33
CA ILE A 254 -22.48 -10.42 15.73
C ILE A 254 -23.40 -9.21 16.01
N THR A 255 -23.30 -8.17 15.19
CA THR A 255 -24.17 -6.97 15.33
C THR A 255 -25.63 -7.37 15.26
N LYS A 256 -26.04 -8.20 14.30
CA LYS A 256 -27.42 -8.67 14.18
C LYS A 256 -27.87 -9.44 15.41
N GLN A 257 -27.02 -10.30 15.96
CA GLN A 257 -27.31 -11.06 17.18
C GLN A 257 -27.56 -10.13 18.38
N TYR A 258 -26.71 -9.12 18.58
CA TYR A 258 -26.83 -8.19 19.71
C TYR A 258 -28.06 -7.29 19.58
N PHE A 259 -28.34 -6.77 18.40
CA PHE A 259 -29.53 -5.93 18.17
C PHE A 259 -30.85 -6.70 18.08
N SER A 260 -30.81 -8.04 18.07
CA SER A 260 -32.01 -8.89 18.22
C SER A 260 -32.35 -9.20 19.68
N LYS A 261 -31.46 -8.90 20.64
CA LYS A 261 -31.72 -9.09 22.08
C LYS A 261 -32.77 -8.10 22.57
N LYS A 262 -33.40 -8.41 23.71
CA LYS A 262 -34.36 -7.51 24.37
C LYS A 262 -33.69 -6.19 24.79
N GLU A 263 -32.50 -6.31 25.36
CA GLU A 263 -31.67 -5.16 25.75
C GLU A 263 -30.59 -4.94 24.69
N LYS A 264 -30.80 -3.95 23.85
CA LYS A 264 -29.92 -3.62 22.75
C LYS A 264 -28.78 -2.71 23.18
N PRO A 265 -27.62 -2.75 22.50
CA PRO A 265 -26.60 -1.72 22.65
C PRO A 265 -27.12 -0.35 22.23
N ASP A 266 -26.69 0.71 22.91
CA ASP A 266 -26.94 2.11 22.55
C ASP A 266 -25.77 2.73 21.76
N ALA A 267 -24.64 2.01 21.65
CA ALA A 267 -23.53 2.35 20.75
C ALA A 267 -22.76 1.12 20.28
N VAL A 268 -22.08 1.27 19.14
CA VAL A 268 -21.14 0.29 18.61
C VAL A 268 -19.80 0.97 18.36
N PHE A 269 -18.72 0.35 18.87
CA PHE A 269 -17.35 0.68 18.53
C PHE A 269 -16.82 -0.32 17.50
N CYS A 270 -16.22 0.18 16.42
CA CYS A 270 -15.61 -0.59 15.35
C CYS A 270 -14.09 -0.34 15.31
N MET A 271 -13.30 -1.39 15.49
CA MET A 271 -11.84 -1.26 15.49
C MET A 271 -11.23 -0.97 14.10
N SER A 272 -11.96 -1.19 13.01
CA SER A 272 -11.48 -1.02 11.64
C SER A 272 -12.62 -0.77 10.64
N ASP A 273 -12.25 -0.36 9.44
CA ASP A 273 -13.18 -0.12 8.33
C ASP A 273 -13.92 -1.39 7.89
N GLU A 274 -13.25 -2.55 7.88
CA GLU A 274 -13.90 -3.83 7.54
C GLU A 274 -14.99 -4.20 8.54
N ILE A 275 -14.74 -3.92 9.83
CA ILE A 275 -15.73 -4.13 10.89
C ILE A 275 -16.88 -3.13 10.73
N LEU A 276 -16.58 -1.86 10.46
CA LEU A 276 -17.57 -0.81 10.25
C LEU A 276 -18.55 -1.18 9.12
N ILE A 277 -18.06 -1.71 7.99
CA ILE A 277 -18.93 -2.16 6.89
C ILE A 277 -19.95 -3.21 7.38
N GLY A 278 -19.49 -4.20 8.14
CA GLY A 278 -20.35 -5.27 8.66
C GLY A 278 -21.41 -4.75 9.62
N VAL A 279 -21.01 -3.85 10.52
CA VAL A 279 -21.90 -3.18 11.50
C VAL A 279 -22.95 -2.37 10.76
N MET A 280 -22.54 -1.47 9.87
CA MET A 280 -23.44 -0.57 9.15
C MET A 280 -24.45 -1.35 8.28
N LYS A 281 -23.97 -2.42 7.63
CA LYS A 281 -24.86 -3.32 6.87
C LYS A 281 -25.92 -3.95 7.75
N SER A 282 -25.56 -4.42 8.95
CA SER A 282 -26.49 -5.02 9.89
C SER A 282 -27.50 -4.00 10.42
N LEU A 283 -27.04 -2.82 10.89
CA LEU A 283 -27.89 -1.77 11.42
C LEU A 283 -28.90 -1.28 10.37
N ASN A 284 -28.47 -1.12 9.12
CA ASN A 284 -29.33 -0.75 7.99
C ASN A 284 -30.41 -1.81 7.70
N GLU A 285 -30.03 -3.09 7.62
CA GLU A 285 -30.96 -4.20 7.41
C GLU A 285 -32.01 -4.29 8.51
N MET A 286 -31.63 -3.99 9.76
CA MET A 286 -32.50 -4.00 10.93
C MET A 286 -33.27 -2.68 11.13
N LYS A 287 -33.05 -1.68 10.26
CA LYS A 287 -33.67 -0.34 10.34
C LYS A 287 -33.42 0.33 11.70
N ILE A 288 -32.20 0.22 12.20
CA ILE A 288 -31.78 0.90 13.42
C ILE A 288 -31.36 2.33 13.08
N ASP A 289 -32.03 3.31 13.65
CA ASP A 289 -31.73 4.72 13.41
C ASP A 289 -30.42 5.15 14.13
N ILE A 290 -29.55 5.79 13.37
CA ILE A 290 -28.27 6.33 13.84
C ILE A 290 -28.35 7.87 13.81
N PRO A 291 -27.98 8.57 14.90
CA PRO A 291 -27.49 8.07 16.18
C PRO A 291 -28.59 7.81 17.22
N SER A 292 -29.87 8.07 16.91
CA SER A 292 -30.96 8.15 17.89
C SER A 292 -31.22 6.85 18.65
N LYS A 293 -31.09 5.68 18.01
CA LYS A 293 -31.23 4.34 18.63
C LYS A 293 -29.90 3.67 18.93
N ALA A 294 -28.89 3.94 18.12
CA ALA A 294 -27.53 3.44 18.34
C ALA A 294 -26.50 4.42 17.77
N GLY A 295 -25.54 4.83 18.59
CA GLY A 295 -24.38 5.57 18.12
C GLY A 295 -23.36 4.62 17.45
N VAL A 296 -22.57 5.13 16.52
CA VAL A 296 -21.46 4.38 15.90
C VAL A 296 -20.21 5.23 15.92
N ILE A 297 -19.10 4.63 16.36
CA ILE A 297 -17.76 5.22 16.28
C ILE A 297 -16.77 4.18 15.77
N SER A 298 -15.83 4.60 14.92
CA SER A 298 -14.84 3.69 14.31
C SER A 298 -13.41 4.22 14.45
N LEU A 299 -12.44 3.32 14.39
CA LEU A 299 -11.10 3.64 13.90
C LEU A 299 -11.13 3.45 12.39
N SER A 300 -10.69 4.45 11.63
CA SER A 300 -10.86 4.44 10.17
C SER A 300 -9.77 5.24 9.46
N ASP A 301 -9.48 4.85 8.21
CA ASP A 301 -8.66 5.66 7.30
C ASP A 301 -9.38 6.94 6.80
N GLY A 302 -10.69 7.04 7.01
CA GLY A 302 -11.50 8.24 6.77
C GLY A 302 -12.41 8.16 5.55
N PHE A 303 -12.14 7.32 4.57
CA PHE A 303 -12.98 7.21 3.37
C PHE A 303 -14.38 6.65 3.68
N LEU A 304 -14.45 5.51 4.36
CA LEU A 304 -15.73 4.87 4.66
C LEU A 304 -16.68 5.71 5.55
N PRO A 305 -16.21 6.35 6.61
CA PRO A 305 -17.06 7.24 7.40
C PRO A 305 -17.81 8.29 6.59
N SER A 306 -17.16 8.86 5.57
CA SER A 306 -17.72 9.96 4.77
C SER A 306 -18.81 9.53 3.79
N ILE A 307 -18.92 8.25 3.45
CA ILE A 307 -19.93 7.75 2.49
C ILE A 307 -21.27 7.38 3.14
N TYR A 308 -21.34 7.35 4.48
CA TYR A 308 -22.58 7.07 5.19
C TYR A 308 -23.38 8.33 5.49
N THR A 309 -24.69 8.16 5.71
CA THR A 309 -25.60 9.22 6.16
C THR A 309 -26.33 8.72 7.40
N PRO A 310 -26.11 9.34 8.59
CA PRO A 310 -25.14 10.41 8.85
C PRO A 310 -23.69 9.94 8.69
N GLU A 311 -22.76 10.86 8.45
CA GLU A 311 -21.32 10.55 8.43
C GLU A 311 -20.91 9.92 9.77
N ILE A 312 -20.05 8.93 9.72
CA ILE A 312 -19.61 8.22 10.92
C ILE A 312 -18.54 9.01 11.65
N THR A 313 -18.70 9.15 12.95
CA THR A 313 -17.67 9.69 13.84
C THR A 313 -16.53 8.70 13.95
N TYR A 314 -15.28 9.14 13.81
CA TYR A 314 -14.13 8.25 13.86
C TYR A 314 -12.86 8.88 14.43
N ILE A 315 -11.94 8.03 14.85
CA ILE A 315 -10.56 8.41 15.10
C ILE A 315 -9.76 8.00 13.86
N GLU A 316 -9.06 8.96 13.29
CA GLU A 316 -8.31 8.75 12.04
C GLU A 316 -7.11 7.82 12.27
N THR A 317 -7.02 6.77 11.45
CA THR A 317 -5.90 5.82 11.40
C THR A 317 -5.40 5.75 9.95
N SER A 318 -4.85 6.88 9.47
CA SER A 318 -4.54 7.08 8.05
C SER A 318 -3.35 6.28 7.58
N GLY A 319 -3.57 5.37 6.64
CA GLY A 319 -2.53 4.66 5.90
C GLY A 319 -1.70 5.62 5.05
N TYR A 320 -2.33 6.65 4.48
CA TYR A 320 -1.63 7.66 3.68
C TYR A 320 -0.61 8.44 4.50
N LYS A 321 -0.98 8.94 5.68
CA LYS A 321 -0.05 9.63 6.59
C LYS A 321 1.09 8.70 7.03
N LEU A 322 0.75 7.43 7.30
CA LEU A 322 1.74 6.42 7.66
C LEU A 322 2.73 6.16 6.53
N GLY A 323 2.26 6.07 5.28
CA GLY A 323 3.10 5.89 4.10
C GLY A 323 4.09 7.04 3.88
N LYS A 324 3.63 8.29 4.04
CA LYS A 324 4.49 9.49 3.99
C LYS A 324 5.58 9.45 5.06
N LEU A 325 5.21 9.10 6.30
CA LEU A 325 6.15 8.98 7.42
C LEU A 325 7.15 7.85 7.19
N ALA A 326 6.69 6.70 6.68
CA ALA A 326 7.54 5.55 6.36
C ALA A 326 8.56 5.91 5.26
N PHE A 327 8.12 6.59 4.20
CA PHE A 327 9.03 7.04 3.15
C PHE A 327 10.06 8.04 3.67
N THR A 328 9.65 9.02 4.46
CA THR A 328 10.56 9.97 5.10
C THR A 328 11.62 9.24 5.94
N ARG A 329 11.20 8.24 6.73
CA ARG A 329 12.15 7.41 7.50
C ARG A 329 13.10 6.62 6.60
N MET A 330 12.58 6.07 5.50
CA MET A 330 13.39 5.35 4.50
C MET A 330 14.52 6.23 3.96
N MET A 331 14.20 7.45 3.53
CA MET A 331 15.19 8.39 3.02
C MET A 331 16.26 8.74 4.08
N ASN A 332 15.82 9.01 5.31
CA ASN A 332 16.74 9.27 6.42
C ASN A 332 17.69 8.08 6.69
N CYS A 333 17.23 6.84 6.56
CA CYS A 333 18.08 5.67 6.71
C CYS A 333 19.06 5.48 5.54
N MET A 334 18.71 5.94 4.34
CA MET A 334 19.59 5.89 3.17
C MET A 334 20.68 6.94 3.22
N ASP A 335 20.36 8.14 3.69
CA ASP A 335 21.30 9.27 3.76
C ASP A 335 22.24 9.12 4.96
N ASN A 336 21.74 8.66 6.09
CA ASN A 336 22.48 8.53 7.33
C ASN A 336 22.17 7.17 7.97
N LYS A 337 23.18 6.42 8.40
CA LYS A 337 22.99 5.17 9.17
C LYS A 337 22.48 5.51 10.57
N ASN A 338 21.21 5.90 10.68
CA ASN A 338 20.59 6.24 11.95
C ASN A 338 20.21 4.97 12.72
N GLU A 339 20.29 5.04 14.05
CA GLU A 339 19.81 3.98 14.92
C GLU A 339 18.31 3.67 14.65
N PRO A 340 17.88 2.42 14.86
CA PRO A 340 16.49 2.05 14.78
C PRO A 340 15.61 2.92 15.68
N VAL A 341 14.45 3.34 15.16
CA VAL A 341 13.45 4.11 15.91
C VAL A 341 12.07 3.61 15.62
N GLU A 342 11.18 3.80 16.58
CA GLU A 342 9.73 3.61 16.40
C GLU A 342 9.06 5.00 16.31
N LEU A 343 8.39 5.27 15.18
CA LEU A 343 7.70 6.52 14.90
C LEU A 343 6.20 6.28 14.84
N PHE A 344 5.45 7.28 15.26
CA PHE A 344 3.98 7.19 15.29
C PHE A 344 3.35 8.33 14.50
N THR A 345 2.26 8.01 13.78
CA THR A 345 1.38 9.04 13.19
C THR A 345 0.38 9.53 14.21
N ASN A 346 -0.06 10.78 14.06
CA ASN A 346 -1.18 11.30 14.82
C ASN A 346 -2.50 10.63 14.41
N SER A 347 -3.38 10.46 15.39
CA SER A 347 -4.72 9.90 15.20
C SER A 347 -5.79 10.90 15.69
N PRO A 348 -6.10 11.95 14.92
CA PRO A 348 -7.07 12.96 15.33
C PRO A 348 -8.49 12.40 15.37
N PHE A 349 -9.30 12.99 16.25
CA PHE A 349 -10.74 12.80 16.27
C PHE A 349 -11.40 13.56 15.11
N VAL A 350 -12.32 12.90 14.41
CA VAL A 350 -13.15 13.49 13.37
C VAL A 350 -14.61 13.29 13.71
N SER A 351 -15.31 14.41 13.90
CA SER A 351 -16.72 14.41 14.24
C SER A 351 -17.57 14.15 12.99
N GLY A 352 -18.42 13.13 13.08
CA GLY A 352 -19.54 12.89 12.18
C GLY A 352 -20.87 13.10 12.92
N GLY A 353 -21.97 12.69 12.28
CA GLY A 353 -23.31 12.76 12.87
C GLY A 353 -23.78 11.46 13.53
N SER A 354 -22.91 10.46 13.70
CA SER A 354 -23.31 9.10 14.07
C SER A 354 -23.21 8.77 15.57
N LEU A 355 -22.74 9.70 16.42
CA LEU A 355 -22.52 9.42 17.84
C LEU A 355 -23.27 10.35 18.78
#